data_2add9ee06fb63a36c663b809bb7bc942
#
_entry.id   2add9ee06fb63a36c663b809bb7bc942
#
_cell.length_a   1.000
_cell.length_b   1.000
_cell.length_c   1.000
_cell.angle_alpha   90.00
_cell.angle_beta   90.00
_cell.angle_gamma   90.00
#
_symmetry.space_group_name_H-M   'P 1'
#
loop_
_entity.id
_entity.type
_entity.pdbx_description
1 polymer ?
#
loop_
_entity_poly.entity_id
_entity_poly.type
_entity_poly.pdbx_seq_one_letter_code
_entity_poly.pdbx_strand_id
1 'polypeptide(L)'
;YKYKVSGDKGLMFRTQILKKYRFPEIDGEKFITEAVVYNRISRKYNILYINKKIEIKQYHEGGLTSGYNRLLLNNPKGSALYHNERNFFKMSFWDKILNNAVYYKFSRTAGEKIRKIFLDSKAVFYLAVALPIGEYMFRRAGKDTGR
;
A
#
# COMPACT_ATOMS: atom_id res chain seq x y z
N TYR A 1 8.02 4.48 -12.65
CA TYR A 1 9.09 3.50 -12.89
C TYR A 1 9.35 3.39 -14.39
N LYS A 2 10.60 3.60 -14.83
CA LYS A 2 11.01 3.54 -16.25
C LYS A 2 10.97 2.10 -16.80
N TYR A 3 11.10 1.11 -15.93
CA TYR A 3 11.11 -0.31 -16.30
C TYR A 3 10.03 -1.08 -15.52
N LYS A 4 9.17 -1.79 -16.24
CA LYS A 4 8.24 -2.77 -15.67
C LYS A 4 9.02 -4.06 -15.39
N VAL A 5 9.49 -4.23 -14.17
CA VAL A 5 10.16 -5.48 -13.76
C VAL A 5 9.12 -6.37 -13.11
N SER A 6 8.87 -7.55 -13.67
CA SER A 6 7.92 -8.55 -13.16
C SER A 6 8.60 -9.60 -12.27
N GLY A 7 7.82 -10.41 -11.57
CA GLY A 7 8.29 -11.49 -10.70
C GLY A 7 8.70 -11.03 -9.28
N ASP A 8 8.93 -12.00 -8.41
CA ASP A 8 9.39 -11.77 -7.04
C ASP A 8 10.81 -11.22 -7.01
N LYS A 9 11.08 -10.36 -6.05
CA LYS A 9 12.36 -9.69 -5.91
C LYS A 9 12.86 -9.77 -4.47
N GLY A 10 14.12 -10.15 -4.33
CA GLY A 10 14.85 -9.97 -3.08
C GLY A 10 15.27 -8.51 -2.93
N LEU A 11 14.99 -7.93 -1.78
CA LEU A 11 15.34 -6.56 -1.47
C LEU A 11 16.49 -6.55 -0.47
N MET A 12 17.54 -5.79 -0.80
CA MET A 12 18.66 -5.57 0.09
C MET A 12 18.82 -4.08 0.38
N PHE A 13 19.04 -3.75 1.64
CA PHE A 13 19.23 -2.39 2.10
C PHE A 13 20.57 -2.24 2.83
N ARG A 14 21.20 -1.09 2.69
CA ARG A 14 22.27 -0.73 3.61
C ARG A 14 21.66 -0.58 5.01
N THR A 15 22.17 -1.32 5.98
CA THR A 15 21.64 -1.36 7.35
C THR A 15 21.51 0.01 7.98
N GLN A 16 22.49 0.89 7.74
CA GLN A 16 22.48 2.28 8.24
C GLN A 16 21.31 3.11 7.67
N ILE A 17 20.87 2.82 6.44
CA ILE A 17 19.71 3.47 5.83
C ILE A 17 18.44 2.90 6.44
N LEU A 18 18.32 1.57 6.47
CA LEU A 18 17.12 0.91 7.00
C LEU A 18 16.84 1.32 8.46
N LYS A 19 17.86 1.43 9.29
CA LYS A 19 17.74 1.89 10.69
C LYS A 19 17.16 3.30 10.85
N LYS A 20 17.26 4.17 9.82
CA LYS A 20 16.66 5.51 9.85
C LYS A 20 15.16 5.52 9.57
N TYR A 21 14.63 4.44 9.02
CA TYR A 21 13.23 4.31 8.61
C TYR A 21 12.54 3.21 9.39
N ARG A 22 12.09 3.55 10.59
CA ARG A 22 11.36 2.61 11.44
C ARG A 22 9.99 2.29 10.84
N PHE A 23 9.52 1.07 11.08
CA PHE A 23 8.14 0.72 10.82
C PHE A 23 7.21 1.60 11.66
N PRO A 24 6.14 2.14 11.07
CA PRO A 24 5.14 2.85 11.87
C PRO A 24 4.45 1.87 12.81
N GLU A 25 4.24 2.30 14.04
CA GLU A 25 3.40 1.61 15.00
C GLU A 25 2.03 2.28 14.99
N ILE A 26 0.98 1.49 14.75
CA ILE A 26 -0.41 1.97 14.72
C ILE A 26 -1.19 1.15 15.74
N ASP A 27 -1.75 1.85 16.72
CA ASP A 27 -2.49 1.21 17.81
C ASP A 27 -3.66 0.37 17.27
N GLY A 28 -3.74 -0.88 17.76
CA GLY A 28 -4.73 -1.86 17.34
C GLY A 28 -4.43 -2.58 16.02
N GLU A 29 -3.33 -2.26 15.31
CA GLU A 29 -2.94 -2.95 14.07
C GLU A 29 -1.79 -3.94 14.30
N LYS A 30 -1.96 -5.15 13.75
CA LYS A 30 -0.97 -6.24 13.86
C LYS A 30 -0.15 -6.42 12.59
N PHE A 31 -0.49 -5.69 11.52
CA PHE A 31 0.18 -5.79 10.23
C PHE A 31 0.23 -4.44 9.52
N ILE A 32 1.41 -4.09 9.07
CA ILE A 32 1.66 -2.99 8.12
C ILE A 32 2.59 -3.54 7.05
N THR A 33 2.24 -3.31 5.78
CA THR A 33 3.08 -3.79 4.67
C THR A 33 4.46 -3.13 4.68
N GLU A 34 5.51 -3.91 4.47
CA GLU A 34 6.91 -3.43 4.39
C GLU A 34 7.07 -2.35 3.31
N ALA A 35 6.20 -2.38 2.31
CA ALA A 35 6.21 -1.40 1.22
C ALA A 35 6.07 0.06 1.71
N VAL A 36 5.51 0.31 2.90
CA VAL A 36 5.49 1.64 3.52
C VAL A 36 6.92 2.13 3.75
N VAL A 37 7.76 1.31 4.39
CA VAL A 37 9.16 1.66 4.68
C VAL A 37 9.96 1.75 3.39
N TYR A 38 9.79 0.80 2.48
CA TYR A 38 10.51 0.76 1.20
C TYR A 38 10.18 1.98 0.32
N ASN A 39 8.91 2.38 0.30
CA ASN A 39 8.47 3.59 -0.38
C ASN A 39 9.12 4.85 0.21
N ARG A 40 9.18 4.98 1.53
CA ARG A 40 9.83 6.11 2.20
C ARG A 40 11.32 6.19 1.87
N ILE A 41 12.02 5.05 1.83
CA ILE A 41 13.43 4.97 1.44
C ILE A 41 13.60 5.37 -0.03
N SER A 42 12.78 4.81 -0.94
CA SER A 42 12.90 5.04 -2.38
C SER A 42 12.61 6.48 -2.82
N ARG A 43 11.99 7.29 -1.95
CA ARG A 43 11.82 8.75 -2.18
C ARG A 43 13.10 9.55 -2.04
N LYS A 44 14.08 9.01 -1.33
CA LYS A 44 15.35 9.71 -1.05
C LYS A 44 16.58 9.01 -1.62
N TYR A 45 16.47 7.72 -1.92
CA TYR A 45 17.58 6.90 -2.38
C TYR A 45 17.23 6.19 -3.67
N ASN A 46 18.19 6.07 -4.56
CA ASN A 46 18.04 5.31 -5.80
C ASN A 46 18.06 3.81 -5.52
N ILE A 47 17.26 3.06 -6.27
CA ILE A 47 17.22 1.60 -6.26
C ILE A 47 18.08 1.10 -7.40
N LEU A 48 19.06 0.24 -7.07
CA LEU A 48 19.86 -0.49 -8.06
C LEU A 48 19.19 -1.84 -8.33
N TYR A 49 18.89 -2.12 -9.59
CA TYR A 49 18.34 -3.40 -10.01
C TYR A 49 19.47 -4.29 -10.52
N ILE A 50 19.58 -5.50 -9.96
CA ILE A 50 20.58 -6.50 -10.35
C ILE A 50 19.83 -7.72 -10.84
N ASN A 51 20.11 -8.16 -12.07
CA ASN A 51 19.55 -9.39 -12.62
C ASN A 51 20.35 -10.60 -12.16
N LYS A 52 20.18 -10.98 -10.89
CA LYS A 52 20.88 -12.11 -10.27
C LYS A 52 19.91 -12.87 -9.38
N LYS A 53 19.95 -14.20 -9.45
CA LYS A 53 19.22 -15.04 -8.51
C LYS A 53 19.94 -14.99 -7.16
N ILE A 54 19.31 -14.42 -6.15
CA ILE A 54 19.90 -14.20 -4.82
C ILE A 54 19.17 -14.95 -3.71
N GLU A 55 17.97 -15.48 -4.02
CA GLU A 55 17.16 -16.22 -3.04
C GLU A 55 16.31 -17.28 -3.74
N ILE A 56 15.98 -18.33 -3.03
CA ILE A 56 15.00 -19.34 -3.39
C ILE A 56 13.84 -19.21 -2.41
N LYS A 57 12.61 -19.05 -2.95
CA LYS A 57 11.39 -18.97 -2.13
C LYS A 57 10.54 -20.20 -2.34
N GLN A 58 10.06 -20.75 -1.23
CA GLN A 58 9.06 -21.80 -1.24
C GLN A 58 7.76 -21.26 -0.65
N TYR A 59 6.67 -21.40 -1.40
CA TYR A 59 5.34 -21.04 -0.93
C TYR A 59 4.72 -22.23 -0.18
N HIS A 60 4.21 -21.96 1.03
CA HIS A 60 3.51 -22.96 1.82
C HIS A 60 1.99 -22.68 1.76
N GLU A 61 1.21 -23.77 1.71
CA GLU A 61 -0.24 -23.69 1.89
C GLU A 61 -0.53 -23.11 3.29
N GLY A 62 -1.46 -22.14 3.36
CA GLY A 62 -1.76 -21.42 4.60
C GLY A 62 -0.80 -20.29 4.97
N GLY A 63 0.20 -19.99 4.13
CA GLY A 63 1.10 -18.85 4.32
C GLY A 63 0.38 -17.49 4.21
N LEU A 64 1.05 -16.41 4.63
CA LEU A 64 0.51 -15.04 4.61
C LEU A 64 -0.06 -14.62 3.25
N THR A 65 0.48 -15.15 2.16
CA THR A 65 0.04 -14.82 0.79
C THR A 65 -1.37 -15.29 0.49
N SER A 66 -1.78 -16.48 0.99
CA SER A 66 -3.13 -17.03 0.77
C SER A 66 -4.20 -16.23 1.50
N GLY A 67 -3.87 -15.60 2.65
CA GLY A 67 -4.76 -14.78 3.47
C GLY A 67 -4.56 -13.27 3.31
N TYR A 68 -3.76 -12.81 2.35
CA TYR A 68 -3.29 -11.42 2.27
C TYR A 68 -4.42 -10.39 2.25
N ASN A 69 -5.46 -10.60 1.47
CA ASN A 69 -6.61 -9.68 1.42
C ASN A 69 -7.32 -9.57 2.77
N ARG A 70 -7.47 -10.69 3.48
CA ARG A 70 -8.08 -10.72 4.82
C ARG A 70 -7.17 -10.02 5.84
N LEU A 71 -5.86 -10.21 5.71
CA LEU A 71 -4.87 -9.54 6.54
C LEU A 71 -4.95 -8.01 6.40
N LEU A 72 -5.08 -7.50 5.17
CA LEU A 72 -5.27 -6.07 4.91
C LEU A 72 -6.59 -5.53 5.47
N LEU A 73 -7.68 -6.30 5.35
CA LEU A 73 -9.00 -5.90 5.89
C LEU A 73 -9.02 -5.87 7.42
N ASN A 74 -8.27 -6.74 8.06
CA ASN A 74 -8.13 -6.77 9.52
C ASN A 74 -7.16 -5.70 10.05
N ASN A 75 -6.37 -5.07 9.16
CA ASN A 75 -5.41 -4.02 9.48
C ASN A 75 -5.62 -2.81 8.55
N PRO A 76 -6.80 -2.16 8.62
CA PRO A 76 -7.20 -1.18 7.63
C PRO A 76 -6.45 0.14 7.73
N LYS A 77 -5.99 0.56 8.92
CA LYS A 77 -5.22 1.80 9.10
C LYS A 77 -3.86 1.73 8.42
N GLY A 78 -3.14 0.60 8.60
CA GLY A 78 -1.86 0.36 7.92
C GLY A 78 -2.02 0.27 6.41
N SER A 79 -3.11 -0.34 5.95
CA SER A 79 -3.46 -0.41 4.54
C SER A 79 -3.80 0.97 3.96
N ALA A 80 -4.56 1.79 4.69
CA ALA A 80 -4.85 3.18 4.31
C ALA A 80 -3.56 4.02 4.25
N LEU A 81 -2.67 3.89 5.25
CA LEU A 81 -1.38 4.56 5.27
C LEU A 81 -0.55 4.26 4.02
N TYR A 82 -0.46 2.98 3.64
CA TYR A 82 0.25 2.57 2.44
C TYR A 82 -0.28 3.27 1.17
N HIS A 83 -1.60 3.20 0.93
CA HIS A 83 -2.22 3.80 -0.25
C HIS A 83 -2.14 5.32 -0.25
N ASN A 84 -2.20 5.93 0.92
CA ASN A 84 -2.01 7.38 1.07
C ASN A 84 -0.59 7.81 0.69
N GLU A 85 0.44 7.17 1.26
CA GLU A 85 1.83 7.49 0.94
C GLU A 85 2.21 7.16 -0.50
N ARG A 86 1.53 6.22 -1.13
CA ARG A 86 1.73 5.89 -2.54
C ARG A 86 1.40 7.06 -3.48
N ASN A 87 0.56 8.01 -3.06
CA ASN A 87 0.25 9.23 -3.83
C ASN A 87 1.46 10.16 -4.06
N PHE A 88 2.56 9.98 -3.32
CA PHE A 88 3.82 10.70 -3.60
C PHE A 88 4.49 10.28 -4.92
N PHE A 89 4.17 9.10 -5.43
CA PHE A 89 4.79 8.60 -6.63
C PHE A 89 4.02 9.00 -7.89
N LYS A 90 4.76 9.17 -8.99
CA LYS A 90 4.13 9.30 -10.30
C LYS A 90 3.38 8.02 -10.63
N MET A 91 2.09 8.16 -10.91
CA MET A 91 1.21 7.07 -11.33
C MET A 91 0.48 7.50 -12.61
N SER A 92 0.05 6.52 -13.41
CA SER A 92 -0.90 6.80 -14.48
C SER A 92 -2.21 7.36 -13.91
N PHE A 93 -3.01 7.98 -14.75
CA PHE A 93 -4.33 8.53 -14.35
C PHE A 93 -5.19 7.45 -13.67
N TRP A 94 -5.32 6.29 -14.29
CA TRP A 94 -6.13 5.20 -13.78
C TRP A 94 -5.57 4.56 -12.51
N ASP A 95 -4.26 4.38 -12.44
CA ASP A 95 -3.61 3.86 -11.22
C ASP A 95 -3.83 4.82 -10.04
N LYS A 96 -3.84 6.13 -10.30
CA LYS A 96 -4.09 7.13 -9.26
C LYS A 96 -5.54 7.09 -8.77
N ILE A 97 -6.51 6.93 -9.68
CA ILE A 97 -7.91 6.74 -9.31
C ILE A 97 -8.08 5.47 -8.47
N LEU A 98 -7.58 4.33 -8.95
CA LEU A 98 -7.69 3.07 -8.24
C LEU A 98 -7.01 3.11 -6.86
N ASN A 99 -5.80 3.70 -6.79
CA ASN A 99 -5.09 3.86 -5.52
C ASN A 99 -5.91 4.67 -4.50
N ASN A 100 -6.55 5.75 -4.94
CA ASN A 100 -7.38 6.58 -4.07
C ASN A 100 -8.72 5.91 -3.71
N ALA A 101 -9.29 5.09 -4.60
CA ALA A 101 -10.47 4.29 -4.29
C ALA A 101 -10.16 3.24 -3.20
N VAL A 102 -9.01 2.58 -3.29
CA VAL A 102 -8.56 1.62 -2.27
C VAL A 102 -8.21 2.33 -0.97
N TYR A 103 -7.57 3.50 -1.03
CA TYR A 103 -7.35 4.35 0.15
C TYR A 103 -8.67 4.69 0.85
N TYR A 104 -9.68 5.13 0.11
CA TYR A 104 -11.00 5.42 0.63
C TYR A 104 -11.63 4.20 1.31
N LYS A 105 -11.61 3.04 0.64
CA LYS A 105 -12.12 1.78 1.19
C LYS A 105 -11.51 1.50 2.57
N PHE A 106 -10.19 1.53 2.69
CA PHE A 106 -9.52 1.20 3.95
C PHE A 106 -9.72 2.28 5.03
N SER A 107 -9.74 3.56 4.67
CA SER A 107 -10.06 4.63 5.62
C SER A 107 -11.48 4.48 6.19
N ARG A 108 -12.45 4.11 5.36
CA ARG A 108 -13.82 3.81 5.80
C ARG A 108 -13.87 2.56 6.69
N THR A 109 -13.15 1.51 6.33
CA THR A 109 -13.06 0.28 7.15
C THR A 109 -12.43 0.56 8.51
N ALA A 110 -11.46 1.47 8.59
CA ALA A 110 -10.82 1.90 9.82
C ALA A 110 -11.70 2.84 10.68
N GLY A 111 -12.83 3.31 10.17
CA GLY A 111 -13.64 4.36 10.83
C GLY A 111 -12.96 5.73 10.88
N GLU A 112 -11.90 5.93 10.10
CA GLU A 112 -11.15 7.17 10.08
C GLU A 112 -11.75 8.18 9.08
N LYS A 113 -11.68 9.47 9.46
CA LYS A 113 -11.95 10.54 8.50
C LYS A 113 -10.87 10.52 7.42
N ILE A 114 -11.27 10.68 6.16
CA ILE A 114 -10.33 10.82 5.05
C ILE A 114 -9.46 12.04 5.34
N ARG A 115 -8.21 11.78 5.70
CA ARG A 115 -7.24 12.87 5.92
C ARG A 115 -6.86 13.42 4.56
N LYS A 116 -6.98 14.74 4.42
CA LYS A 116 -6.50 15.50 3.24
C LYS A 116 -4.97 15.53 3.24
N ILE A 117 -4.30 14.40 3.04
CA ILE A 117 -2.85 14.36 3.25
C ILE A 117 -2.08 14.80 2.03
N PHE A 118 -2.44 15.15 0.98
CA PHE A 118 -1.70 15.70 -0.18
C PHE A 118 -2.68 16.15 -1.28
N LEU A 119 -3.53 17.09 -0.94
CA LEU A 119 -4.41 17.66 -1.92
C LEU A 119 -3.76 18.90 -2.54
N ASP A 120 -2.98 18.68 -3.62
CA ASP A 120 -2.96 19.67 -4.66
C ASP A 120 -4.35 19.68 -5.34
N SER A 121 -4.70 20.73 -6.07
CA SER A 121 -6.02 20.88 -6.71
C SER A 121 -6.40 19.69 -7.63
N LYS A 122 -5.41 18.97 -8.17
CA LYS A 122 -5.59 17.78 -9.00
C LYS A 122 -5.98 16.56 -8.17
N ALA A 123 -5.49 16.45 -6.94
CA ALA A 123 -5.82 15.34 -6.06
C ALA A 123 -7.29 15.35 -5.61
N VAL A 124 -7.91 16.52 -5.48
CA VAL A 124 -9.35 16.65 -5.22
C VAL A 124 -10.17 16.02 -6.34
N PHE A 125 -9.78 16.30 -7.59
CA PHE A 125 -10.45 15.71 -8.76
C PHE A 125 -10.31 14.17 -8.77
N TYR A 126 -9.11 13.65 -8.54
CA TYR A 126 -8.91 12.20 -8.46
C TYR A 126 -9.71 11.55 -7.33
N LEU A 127 -9.81 12.23 -6.18
CA LEU A 127 -10.61 11.73 -5.08
C LEU A 127 -12.10 11.72 -5.44
N ALA A 128 -12.62 12.79 -6.04
CA ALA A 128 -14.03 12.87 -6.43
C ALA A 128 -14.43 11.70 -7.38
N VAL A 129 -13.58 11.37 -8.35
CA VAL A 129 -13.80 10.23 -9.27
C VAL A 129 -13.60 8.89 -8.56
N ALA A 130 -12.69 8.81 -7.61
CA ALA A 130 -12.38 7.58 -6.87
C ALA A 130 -13.44 7.23 -5.81
N LEU A 131 -14.18 8.22 -5.27
CA LEU A 131 -15.14 8.01 -4.18
C LEU A 131 -16.22 6.97 -4.52
N PRO A 132 -16.93 7.01 -5.67
CA PRO A 132 -17.93 6.01 -6.00
C PRO A 132 -17.35 4.60 -6.11
N ILE A 133 -16.17 4.48 -6.69
CA ILE A 133 -15.45 3.21 -6.84
C ILE A 133 -15.03 2.68 -5.45
N GLY A 134 -14.50 3.54 -4.62
CA GLY A 134 -14.09 3.20 -3.25
C GLY A 134 -15.25 2.80 -2.36
N GLU A 135 -16.39 3.47 -2.47
CA GLU A 135 -17.61 3.12 -1.74
C GLU A 135 -18.16 1.76 -2.20
N TYR A 136 -18.17 1.49 -3.50
CA TYR A 136 -18.51 0.16 -4.02
C TYR A 136 -17.59 -0.94 -3.46
N MET A 137 -16.27 -0.69 -3.47
CA MET A 137 -15.29 -1.63 -2.91
C MET A 137 -15.49 -1.85 -1.41
N PHE A 138 -15.82 -0.81 -0.67
CA PHE A 138 -16.09 -0.89 0.77
C PHE A 138 -17.32 -1.76 1.06
N ARG A 139 -18.45 -1.52 0.37
CA ARG A 139 -19.69 -2.28 0.54
C ARG A 139 -19.52 -3.75 0.17
N ARG A 140 -18.75 -4.03 -0.89
CA ARG A 140 -18.45 -5.42 -1.29
C ARG A 140 -17.61 -6.13 -0.24
N ALA A 141 -16.58 -5.48 0.31
CA ALA A 141 -15.75 -6.06 1.35
C ALA A 141 -16.55 -6.39 2.62
N GLY A 142 -17.55 -5.58 2.98
CA GLY A 142 -18.46 -5.86 4.10
C GLY A 142 -19.29 -7.13 3.89
N LYS A 143 -19.74 -7.41 2.65
CA LYS A 143 -20.44 -8.65 2.32
C LYS A 143 -19.56 -9.89 2.45
N ASP A 144 -18.31 -9.78 2.03
CA ASP A 144 -17.34 -10.90 2.09
C ASP A 144 -16.87 -11.21 3.51
N THR A 145 -17.05 -10.28 4.46
CA THR A 145 -16.67 -10.44 5.88
C THR A 145 -17.86 -10.74 6.80
N GLY A 146 -19.08 -10.82 6.28
CA GLY A 146 -20.29 -11.12 7.07
C GLY A 146 -20.69 -10.03 8.05
N ARG A 147 -20.31 -8.77 7.79
CA ARG A 147 -20.71 -7.58 8.54
C ARG A 147 -21.83 -6.84 7.86
#